data_e1f00d612bb47b99a72eff2851d63d1f
#
_entry.id   e1f00d612bb47b99a72eff2851d63d1f
#
_cell.length_a   1.000
_cell.length_b   1.000
_cell.length_c   1.000
_cell.angle_alpha   90.00
_cell.angle_beta   90.00
_cell.angle_gamma   90.00
#
_symmetry.space_group_name_H-M   'P 1'
#
loop_
_entity.id
_entity.type
_entity.pdbx_description
1 polymer ?
#
loop_
_entity_poly.entity_id
_entity_poly.type
_entity_poly.pdbx_seq_one_letter_code
_entity_poly.pdbx_strand_id
1 'polypeptide(L)'
;MKTSTRKPFALCLVILGFCGAVSAQSDLKLPDVSQAAEAKQRIALTDITVNYHRPLVNGRKIWGGLVPYGKVWRAGANENTTIEFSDPVTVEGKPLDKGTYGLHMIPNPDSWTVIFSKVNTGWGSYSYDQKDDALRVTVKPKPLAQPEEALEYEFEDLKPDSTAVTLKWEKLAVPFTVSVNDADQTVQNIRAQMKGAGQFAWQAPDQAAQFCLNKKTNLDEALRWADLSIQNEERFENLSTKADILKALNRPDEAKKTWDQALEKAAAPQLYTYGRQQQNQKKGSEAIETFKEVAKRFPQGVFGYLAQARVKSAAGDFAGALNDAKQAQAAAPSEGQKQAIQGLIDRLQAKQDINK
;
A
#
# COMPACT_ATOMS: atom_id res chain seq x y z
N MET A 1 82.87 -63.94 -3.38
CA MET A 1 81.53 -63.38 -3.02
C MET A 1 81.63 -61.88 -3.12
N LYS A 2 81.10 -61.27 -4.17
CA LYS A 2 81.15 -59.82 -4.42
C LYS A 2 79.73 -59.29 -4.16
N THR A 3 79.52 -58.47 -3.09
CA THR A 3 78.29 -57.80 -2.77
C THR A 3 78.28 -56.46 -3.54
N SER A 4 77.25 -56.32 -4.41
CA SER A 4 77.02 -55.12 -5.18
C SER A 4 75.96 -54.23 -4.37
N THR A 5 76.45 -53.06 -3.95
CA THR A 5 75.65 -52.03 -3.34
C THR A 5 75.02 -51.09 -4.41
N ARG A 6 73.76 -51.16 -4.63
CA ARG A 6 72.99 -50.18 -5.45
C ARG A 6 72.66 -48.94 -4.62
N LYS A 7 73.08 -47.78 -5.07
CA LYS A 7 72.68 -46.47 -4.52
C LYS A 7 71.32 -46.05 -5.13
N PRO A 8 70.42 -45.48 -4.35
CA PRO A 8 69.15 -44.93 -4.88
C PRO A 8 69.41 -43.55 -5.50
N PHE A 9 68.91 -43.36 -6.71
CA PHE A 9 68.84 -42.09 -7.40
C PHE A 9 67.68 -41.31 -6.81
N ALA A 10 67.91 -40.15 -6.14
CA ALA A 10 66.88 -39.23 -5.70
C ALA A 10 66.50 -38.33 -6.87
N LEU A 11 65.27 -38.45 -7.35
CA LEU A 11 64.66 -37.61 -8.35
C LEU A 11 64.03 -36.33 -7.63
N CYS A 12 64.75 -35.22 -7.70
CA CYS A 12 64.22 -33.90 -7.24
C CYS A 12 63.20 -33.39 -8.24
N LEU A 13 61.96 -33.47 -7.89
CA LEU A 13 60.86 -32.82 -8.63
C LEU A 13 60.83 -31.32 -8.28
N VAL A 14 61.30 -30.47 -9.19
CA VAL A 14 61.20 -29.00 -9.04
C VAL A 14 59.78 -28.60 -9.47
N ILE A 15 58.92 -28.34 -8.50
CA ILE A 15 57.61 -27.72 -8.71
C ILE A 15 57.84 -26.22 -8.91
N LEU A 16 57.84 -25.75 -10.16
CA LEU A 16 57.71 -24.33 -10.48
C LEU A 16 56.28 -23.86 -10.13
N GLY A 17 56.15 -23.27 -8.95
CA GLY A 17 54.94 -22.56 -8.55
C GLY A 17 54.75 -21.31 -9.43
N PHE A 18 53.83 -21.36 -10.36
CA PHE A 18 53.35 -20.19 -11.07
C PHE A 18 52.52 -19.36 -10.04
N CYS A 19 53.18 -18.43 -9.34
CA CYS A 19 52.51 -17.40 -8.59
C CYS A 19 51.89 -16.43 -9.60
N GLY A 20 50.66 -16.71 -10.05
CA GLY A 20 49.85 -15.74 -10.74
C GLY A 20 49.61 -14.57 -9.79
N ALA A 21 50.26 -13.44 -10.03
CA ALA A 21 49.92 -12.18 -9.36
C ALA A 21 48.45 -11.84 -9.75
N VAL A 22 47.52 -12.13 -8.87
CA VAL A 22 46.18 -11.55 -8.92
C VAL A 22 46.40 -10.06 -8.66
N SER A 23 46.43 -9.26 -9.74
CA SER A 23 46.30 -7.81 -9.63
C SER A 23 44.98 -7.51 -8.99
N ALA A 24 44.95 -7.28 -7.68
CA ALA A 24 43.82 -6.66 -7.02
C ALA A 24 43.75 -5.23 -7.57
N GLN A 25 42.91 -5.03 -8.58
CA GLN A 25 42.55 -3.71 -9.06
C GLN A 25 41.73 -3.08 -7.93
N SER A 26 42.38 -2.30 -7.08
CA SER A 26 41.69 -1.47 -6.08
C SER A 26 41.15 -0.25 -6.79
N ASP A 27 39.88 -0.33 -7.18
CA ASP A 27 39.19 0.87 -7.67
C ASP A 27 39.13 1.87 -6.55
N LEU A 28 39.77 3.02 -6.77
CA LEU A 28 39.68 4.13 -5.83
C LEU A 28 38.24 4.67 -5.83
N LYS A 29 37.61 4.71 -4.67
CA LYS A 29 36.34 5.38 -4.50
C LYS A 29 36.55 6.89 -4.50
N LEU A 30 36.30 7.53 -5.61
CA LEU A 30 36.33 8.98 -5.75
C LEU A 30 34.90 9.52 -5.80
N PRO A 31 34.67 10.79 -5.37
CA PRO A 31 33.35 11.41 -5.48
C PRO A 31 32.92 11.54 -6.95
N ASP A 32 31.69 11.12 -7.24
CA ASP A 32 31.07 11.30 -8.54
C ASP A 32 30.63 12.74 -8.79
N VAL A 33 30.85 13.24 -10.00
CA VAL A 33 30.35 14.55 -10.42
C VAL A 33 28.80 14.58 -10.44
N SER A 34 28.19 13.47 -10.87
CA SER A 34 26.74 13.26 -10.78
C SER A 34 26.44 12.41 -9.55
N GLN A 35 25.96 13.03 -8.48
CA GLN A 35 25.74 12.36 -7.20
C GLN A 35 24.70 11.23 -7.33
N ALA A 36 24.95 10.12 -6.64
CA ALA A 36 23.97 9.04 -6.51
C ALA A 36 22.79 9.49 -5.63
N ALA A 37 21.60 9.07 -5.99
CA ALA A 37 20.36 9.35 -5.25
C ALA A 37 19.40 8.16 -5.31
N GLU A 38 18.53 8.08 -4.34
CA GLU A 38 17.42 7.14 -4.27
C GLU A 38 16.13 7.91 -4.01
N ALA A 39 15.07 7.55 -4.73
CA ALA A 39 13.71 7.96 -4.44
C ALA A 39 12.88 6.72 -4.15
N LYS A 40 12.12 6.72 -3.04
CA LYS A 40 11.31 5.57 -2.60
C LYS A 40 9.93 6.00 -2.17
N GLN A 41 8.90 5.25 -2.61
CA GLN A 41 7.51 5.43 -2.22
C GLN A 41 6.84 4.09 -2.02
N ARG A 42 5.97 3.98 -0.99
CA ARG A 42 5.05 2.84 -0.84
C ARG A 42 3.66 3.27 -1.25
N ILE A 43 3.00 2.47 -2.10
CA ILE A 43 1.59 2.54 -2.43
C ILE A 43 0.93 1.22 -2.05
N ALA A 44 -0.15 1.28 -1.27
CA ALA A 44 -0.71 0.10 -0.60
C ALA A 44 0.38 -0.71 0.13
N LEU A 45 0.69 -1.94 -0.29
CA LEU A 45 1.76 -2.78 0.25
C LEU A 45 3.02 -2.82 -0.63
N THR A 46 3.00 -2.16 -1.79
CA THR A 46 4.08 -2.21 -2.78
C THR A 46 5.08 -1.08 -2.59
N ASP A 47 6.34 -1.43 -2.44
CA ASP A 47 7.47 -0.49 -2.48
C ASP A 47 7.90 -0.26 -3.93
N ILE A 48 8.12 1.01 -4.28
CA ILE A 48 8.70 1.46 -5.55
C ILE A 48 9.98 2.21 -5.20
N THR A 49 11.13 1.78 -5.74
CA THR A 49 12.42 2.42 -5.48
C THR A 49 13.12 2.75 -6.80
N VAL A 50 13.55 3.99 -6.97
CA VAL A 50 14.34 4.45 -8.12
C VAL A 50 15.74 4.78 -7.63
N ASN A 51 16.78 4.10 -8.16
CA ASN A 51 18.17 4.42 -7.90
C ASN A 51 18.77 5.07 -9.16
N TYR A 52 19.41 6.22 -9.02
CA TYR A 52 19.86 7.02 -10.14
C TYR A 52 21.01 7.94 -9.77
N HIS A 53 21.63 8.56 -10.78
CA HIS A 53 22.60 9.63 -10.59
C HIS A 53 22.06 10.93 -11.13
N ARG A 54 22.39 12.05 -10.48
CA ARG A 54 21.85 13.40 -10.70
C ARG A 54 22.81 14.28 -11.49
N PRO A 55 22.79 14.27 -12.83
CA PRO A 55 23.56 15.22 -13.61
C PRO A 55 22.99 16.63 -13.47
N LEU A 56 23.85 17.65 -13.44
CA LEU A 56 23.49 19.05 -13.47
C LEU A 56 23.30 19.55 -14.90
N VAL A 57 22.49 20.57 -15.10
CA VAL A 57 22.36 21.26 -16.41
C VAL A 57 23.66 21.97 -16.77
N ASN A 58 24.28 22.69 -15.84
CA ASN A 58 25.53 23.45 -16.05
C ASN A 58 25.51 24.30 -17.30
N GLY A 59 24.39 24.99 -17.58
CA GLY A 59 24.23 25.86 -18.78
C GLY A 59 24.21 25.11 -20.12
N ARG A 60 24.18 23.77 -20.12
CA ARG A 60 24.19 22.96 -21.35
C ARG A 60 22.79 22.84 -21.95
N LYS A 61 22.73 22.71 -23.26
CA LYS A 61 21.49 22.27 -23.94
C LYS A 61 21.28 20.81 -23.66
N ILE A 62 20.23 20.47 -22.92
CA ILE A 62 19.94 19.09 -22.53
C ILE A 62 19.22 18.37 -23.67
N TRP A 63 17.98 18.73 -23.94
CA TRP A 63 17.10 18.01 -24.87
C TRP A 63 17.46 18.34 -26.33
N GLY A 64 17.75 17.30 -27.11
CA GLY A 64 18.29 17.44 -28.47
C GLY A 64 19.75 17.90 -28.52
N GLY A 65 20.43 17.96 -27.37
CA GLY A 65 21.87 18.26 -27.23
C GLY A 65 22.58 17.16 -26.49
N LEU A 66 22.82 17.32 -25.18
CA LEU A 66 23.44 16.30 -24.32
C LEU A 66 22.67 14.96 -24.37
N VAL A 67 21.36 15.03 -24.39
CA VAL A 67 20.46 13.89 -24.57
C VAL A 67 19.79 14.01 -25.93
N PRO A 68 20.27 13.27 -26.96
CA PRO A 68 19.77 13.36 -28.34
C PRO A 68 18.33 12.80 -28.44
N TYR A 69 17.49 13.44 -29.22
CA TYR A 69 16.17 12.91 -29.55
C TYR A 69 16.25 11.59 -30.34
N GLY A 70 15.27 10.69 -30.12
CA GLY A 70 15.17 9.41 -30.82
C GLY A 70 16.24 8.38 -30.41
N LYS A 71 17.08 8.66 -29.42
CA LYS A 71 18.10 7.73 -28.91
C LYS A 71 17.76 7.23 -27.52
N VAL A 72 18.10 5.98 -27.24
CA VAL A 72 17.95 5.39 -25.90
C VAL A 72 18.94 6.05 -24.96
N TRP A 73 18.43 6.52 -23.83
CA TRP A 73 19.17 7.17 -22.76
C TRP A 73 18.87 6.49 -21.44
N ARG A 74 19.90 6.29 -20.59
CA ARG A 74 19.78 5.64 -19.28
C ARG A 74 18.98 6.41 -18.23
N ALA A 75 18.28 7.45 -18.63
CA ALA A 75 17.42 8.29 -17.78
C ALA A 75 18.10 8.79 -16.48
N GLY A 76 19.40 9.10 -16.58
CA GLY A 76 20.29 9.57 -15.50
C GLY A 76 21.72 9.75 -16.01
N ALA A 77 22.69 9.52 -15.13
CA ALA A 77 24.13 9.57 -15.42
C ALA A 77 24.84 8.36 -14.81
N ASN A 78 26.12 8.18 -15.12
CA ASN A 78 27.02 7.12 -14.65
C ASN A 78 26.44 5.71 -14.92
N GLU A 79 26.17 4.91 -13.87
CA GLU A 79 25.59 3.59 -13.96
C GLU A 79 24.15 3.65 -14.48
N ASN A 80 23.59 2.48 -14.71
CA ASN A 80 22.23 2.33 -15.15
C ASN A 80 21.26 2.85 -14.05
N THR A 81 20.35 3.73 -14.43
CA THR A 81 19.20 4.06 -13.57
C THR A 81 18.35 2.80 -13.43
N THR A 82 17.96 2.45 -12.22
CA THR A 82 17.09 1.30 -11.96
C THR A 82 15.79 1.71 -11.29
N ILE A 83 14.75 0.94 -11.58
CA ILE A 83 13.49 1.01 -10.85
C ILE A 83 13.13 -0.38 -10.36
N GLU A 84 12.78 -0.48 -9.07
CA GLU A 84 12.38 -1.74 -8.44
C GLU A 84 10.94 -1.67 -7.95
N PHE A 85 10.21 -2.77 -8.16
CA PHE A 85 8.88 -3.00 -7.65
C PHE A 85 8.88 -4.25 -6.77
N SER A 86 8.43 -4.13 -5.51
CA SER A 86 8.35 -5.28 -4.59
C SER A 86 7.27 -6.29 -4.96
N ASP A 87 6.28 -5.86 -5.74
CA ASP A 87 5.11 -6.64 -6.16
C ASP A 87 4.76 -6.33 -7.62
N PRO A 88 3.95 -7.16 -8.31
CA PRO A 88 3.48 -6.85 -9.66
C PRO A 88 2.70 -5.54 -9.70
N VAL A 89 2.94 -4.74 -10.74
CA VAL A 89 2.31 -3.42 -10.94
C VAL A 89 1.72 -3.31 -12.34
N THR A 90 0.98 -2.25 -12.59
CA THR A 90 0.72 -1.78 -13.95
C THR A 90 1.40 -0.43 -14.15
N VAL A 91 2.02 -0.26 -15.31
CA VAL A 91 2.60 1.02 -15.72
C VAL A 91 1.87 1.53 -16.94
N GLU A 92 1.29 2.74 -16.86
CA GLU A 92 0.41 3.28 -17.91
C GLU A 92 -0.66 2.25 -18.34
N GLY A 93 -1.23 1.51 -17.34
CA GLY A 93 -2.25 0.47 -17.55
C GLY A 93 -1.74 -0.85 -18.13
N LYS A 94 -0.45 -1.02 -18.36
CA LYS A 94 0.15 -2.27 -18.87
C LYS A 94 0.82 -3.05 -17.73
N PRO A 95 0.64 -4.38 -17.65
CA PRO A 95 1.19 -5.18 -16.56
C PRO A 95 2.71 -5.25 -16.63
N LEU A 96 3.35 -5.26 -15.46
CA LEU A 96 4.78 -5.46 -15.24
C LEU A 96 4.97 -6.27 -13.96
N ASP A 97 5.76 -7.35 -14.05
CA ASP A 97 6.04 -8.21 -12.91
C ASP A 97 6.90 -7.48 -11.86
N LYS A 98 6.94 -8.00 -10.64
CA LYS A 98 7.86 -7.54 -9.61
C LYS A 98 9.31 -7.78 -10.02
N GLY A 99 10.21 -6.91 -9.58
CA GLY A 99 11.65 -7.03 -9.83
C GLY A 99 12.31 -5.69 -10.02
N THR A 100 13.63 -5.74 -10.29
CA THR A 100 14.45 -4.57 -10.58
C THR A 100 14.70 -4.49 -12.09
N TYR A 101 14.40 -3.35 -12.67
CA TYR A 101 14.53 -3.07 -14.11
C TYR A 101 15.52 -1.94 -14.36
N GLY A 102 16.32 -2.05 -15.42
CA GLY A 102 17.03 -0.91 -15.98
C GLY A 102 16.02 0.07 -16.59
N LEU A 103 16.02 1.30 -16.10
CA LEU A 103 15.13 2.35 -16.57
C LEU A 103 15.80 3.17 -17.66
N HIS A 104 15.26 3.08 -18.88
CA HIS A 104 15.74 3.87 -20.01
C HIS A 104 14.60 4.71 -20.58
N MET A 105 14.96 5.77 -21.29
CA MET A 105 13.98 6.61 -22.00
C MET A 105 14.47 6.95 -23.40
N ILE A 106 13.52 7.12 -24.32
CA ILE A 106 13.77 7.70 -25.64
C ILE A 106 13.03 9.03 -25.69
N PRO A 107 13.71 10.17 -25.54
CA PRO A 107 13.09 11.48 -25.62
C PRO A 107 12.75 11.84 -27.07
N ASN A 108 11.60 12.48 -27.26
CA ASN A 108 11.23 13.20 -28.46
C ASN A 108 10.50 14.49 -28.05
N PRO A 109 10.31 15.48 -28.93
CA PRO A 109 9.70 16.75 -28.55
C PRO A 109 8.33 16.63 -27.89
N ASP A 110 7.45 15.76 -28.43
CA ASP A 110 6.05 15.68 -28.04
C ASP A 110 5.67 14.41 -27.28
N SER A 111 6.54 13.37 -27.30
CA SER A 111 6.28 12.10 -26.64
C SER A 111 7.56 11.38 -26.30
N TRP A 112 7.57 10.70 -25.16
CA TRP A 112 8.71 9.93 -24.69
C TRP A 112 8.33 8.46 -24.58
N THR A 113 9.29 7.59 -24.89
CA THR A 113 9.15 6.16 -24.57
C THR A 113 9.91 5.89 -23.29
N VAL A 114 9.21 5.38 -22.27
CA VAL A 114 9.80 4.85 -21.04
C VAL A 114 9.96 3.34 -21.19
N ILE A 115 11.15 2.83 -20.88
CA ILE A 115 11.56 1.44 -21.12
C ILE A 115 11.97 0.82 -19.79
N PHE A 116 11.45 -0.36 -19.52
CA PHE A 116 11.80 -1.21 -18.37
C PHE A 116 12.56 -2.43 -18.92
N SER A 117 13.90 -2.40 -18.83
CA SER A 117 14.76 -3.48 -19.31
C SER A 117 15.02 -4.52 -18.22
N LYS A 118 15.03 -5.80 -18.58
CA LYS A 118 15.47 -6.89 -17.69
C LYS A 118 16.94 -6.81 -17.32
N VAL A 119 17.74 -6.14 -18.16
CA VAL A 119 19.16 -5.86 -17.88
C VAL A 119 19.23 -4.57 -17.06
N ASN A 120 19.63 -4.68 -15.80
CA ASN A 120 19.67 -3.58 -14.83
C ASN A 120 21.09 -3.28 -14.30
N THR A 121 22.12 -4.01 -14.75
CA THR A 121 23.53 -3.88 -14.32
C THR A 121 24.44 -3.28 -15.40
N GLY A 122 23.86 -2.78 -16.50
CA GLY A 122 24.63 -2.19 -17.59
C GLY A 122 25.26 -0.85 -17.21
N TRP A 123 26.31 -0.44 -17.92
CA TRP A 123 26.84 0.91 -17.83
C TRP A 123 26.22 1.79 -18.92
N GLY A 124 25.49 2.82 -18.51
CA GLY A 124 24.80 3.69 -19.46
C GLY A 124 23.71 2.96 -20.27
N SER A 125 23.67 3.23 -21.57
CA SER A 125 22.81 2.51 -22.53
C SER A 125 23.63 1.89 -23.67
N TYR A 126 24.92 1.67 -23.48
CA TYR A 126 25.80 1.18 -24.53
C TYR A 126 25.53 -0.26 -24.96
N SER A 127 25.13 -1.09 -23.99
CA SER A 127 24.76 -2.50 -24.21
C SER A 127 23.26 -2.73 -24.31
N TYR A 128 22.48 -1.66 -24.44
CA TYR A 128 21.02 -1.77 -24.52
C TYR A 128 20.61 -2.55 -25.78
N ASP A 129 19.74 -3.55 -25.58
CA ASP A 129 19.09 -4.32 -26.66
C ASP A 129 17.57 -4.37 -26.37
N GLN A 130 16.78 -4.02 -27.38
CA GLN A 130 15.31 -4.00 -27.27
C GLN A 130 14.71 -5.38 -26.94
N LYS A 131 15.39 -6.48 -27.25
CA LYS A 131 14.92 -7.85 -26.92
C LYS A 131 14.86 -8.11 -25.41
N ASP A 132 15.61 -7.31 -24.62
CA ASP A 132 15.65 -7.42 -23.17
C ASP A 132 14.56 -6.57 -22.49
N ASP A 133 13.73 -5.85 -23.25
CA ASP A 133 12.65 -5.06 -22.69
C ASP A 133 11.57 -5.95 -22.07
N ALA A 134 11.22 -5.66 -20.83
CA ALA A 134 10.06 -6.23 -20.17
C ALA A 134 8.80 -5.42 -20.55
N LEU A 135 8.95 -4.10 -20.65
CA LEU A 135 7.84 -3.21 -20.98
C LEU A 135 8.32 -1.92 -21.64
N ARG A 136 7.49 -1.41 -22.56
CA ARG A 136 7.60 -0.05 -23.11
C ARG A 136 6.26 0.66 -23.01
N VAL A 137 6.28 1.90 -22.53
CA VAL A 137 5.12 2.78 -22.49
C VAL A 137 5.46 4.12 -23.11
N THR A 138 4.44 4.80 -23.65
CA THR A 138 4.59 6.13 -24.23
C THR A 138 3.92 7.14 -23.31
N VAL A 139 4.64 8.21 -22.98
CA VAL A 139 4.18 9.28 -22.11
C VAL A 139 4.41 10.64 -22.75
N LYS A 140 3.74 11.67 -22.26
CA LYS A 140 3.92 13.04 -22.72
C LYS A 140 4.74 13.83 -21.69
N PRO A 141 5.84 14.48 -22.10
CA PRO A 141 6.55 15.41 -21.23
C PRO A 141 5.67 16.63 -20.93
N LYS A 142 5.86 17.21 -19.74
CA LYS A 142 5.18 18.43 -19.29
C LYS A 142 6.21 19.52 -19.03
N PRO A 143 5.94 20.79 -19.34
CA PRO A 143 6.83 21.86 -18.96
C PRO A 143 6.82 22.06 -17.45
N LEU A 144 7.99 22.30 -16.85
CA LEU A 144 8.13 22.74 -15.46
C LEU A 144 7.92 24.24 -15.34
N ALA A 145 7.30 24.67 -14.26
CA ALA A 145 7.13 26.11 -13.96
C ALA A 145 8.47 26.76 -13.58
N GLN A 146 9.36 26.01 -12.95
CA GLN A 146 10.73 26.43 -12.62
C GLN A 146 11.70 25.35 -13.14
N PRO A 147 12.86 25.74 -13.69
CA PRO A 147 13.86 24.79 -14.15
C PRO A 147 14.49 24.00 -12.99
N GLU A 148 14.71 22.70 -13.19
CA GLU A 148 15.45 21.85 -12.29
C GLU A 148 16.91 21.72 -12.76
N GLU A 149 17.85 22.23 -11.95
CA GLU A 149 19.28 22.18 -12.26
C GLU A 149 19.84 20.75 -12.18
N ALA A 150 19.46 20.00 -11.14
CA ALA A 150 19.89 18.61 -10.94
C ALA A 150 18.76 17.66 -11.31
N LEU A 151 19.00 16.68 -12.18
CA LEU A 151 18.03 15.63 -12.48
C LEU A 151 17.53 14.98 -11.18
N GLU A 152 16.21 14.79 -11.09
CA GLU A 152 15.60 14.08 -9.97
C GLU A 152 14.39 13.25 -10.37
N TYR A 153 14.06 12.29 -9.50
CA TYR A 153 12.82 11.53 -9.55
C TYR A 153 11.96 11.87 -8.34
N GLU A 154 10.69 12.12 -8.57
CA GLU A 154 9.69 12.35 -7.54
C GLU A 154 8.47 11.46 -7.72
N PHE A 155 7.70 11.31 -6.63
CA PHE A 155 6.42 10.63 -6.61
C PHE A 155 5.31 11.65 -6.42
N GLU A 156 4.45 11.78 -7.42
CA GLU A 156 3.38 12.76 -7.49
C GLU A 156 2.01 12.08 -7.63
N ASP A 157 0.94 12.85 -7.54
CA ASP A 157 -0.45 12.37 -7.73
C ASP A 157 -0.76 11.12 -6.88
N LEU A 158 -0.35 11.13 -5.59
CA LEU A 158 -0.51 10.01 -4.67
C LEU A 158 -1.97 9.67 -4.45
N LYS A 159 -2.33 8.40 -4.72
CA LYS A 159 -3.63 7.77 -4.45
C LYS A 159 -3.42 6.50 -3.65
N PRO A 160 -4.49 5.91 -3.07
CA PRO A 160 -4.36 4.67 -2.31
C PRO A 160 -3.75 3.50 -3.09
N ASP A 161 -3.91 3.48 -4.43
CA ASP A 161 -3.54 2.40 -5.32
C ASP A 161 -2.64 2.83 -6.49
N SER A 162 -2.22 4.09 -6.56
CA SER A 162 -1.40 4.60 -7.66
C SER A 162 -0.60 5.85 -7.30
N THR A 163 0.46 6.09 -8.09
CA THR A 163 1.29 7.30 -8.07
C THR A 163 1.87 7.57 -9.46
N ALA A 164 2.24 8.79 -9.74
CA ALA A 164 3.08 9.14 -10.87
C ALA A 164 4.56 9.14 -10.43
N VAL A 165 5.41 8.37 -11.10
CA VAL A 165 6.86 8.49 -11.01
C VAL A 165 7.30 9.50 -12.04
N THR A 166 7.87 10.62 -11.60
CA THR A 166 8.17 11.78 -12.46
C THR A 166 9.66 12.04 -12.49
N LEU A 167 10.30 11.91 -13.66
CA LEU A 167 11.63 12.45 -13.89
C LEU A 167 11.52 13.96 -14.14
N LYS A 168 12.28 14.78 -13.41
CA LYS A 168 12.38 16.22 -13.59
C LYS A 168 13.81 16.63 -13.91
N TRP A 169 14.00 17.41 -14.95
CA TRP A 169 15.29 17.97 -15.29
C TRP A 169 15.15 19.11 -16.30
N GLU A 170 15.98 20.15 -16.14
CA GLU A 170 15.95 21.36 -16.95
C GLU A 170 14.53 21.96 -16.90
N LYS A 171 13.78 21.98 -17.99
CA LYS A 171 12.42 22.54 -18.07
C LYS A 171 11.34 21.48 -18.28
N LEU A 172 11.65 20.20 -18.13
CA LEU A 172 10.70 19.13 -18.41
C LEU A 172 10.50 18.22 -17.20
N ALA A 173 9.25 17.83 -17.00
CA ALA A 173 8.80 16.73 -16.19
C ALA A 173 8.29 15.60 -17.10
N VAL A 174 8.69 14.37 -16.82
CA VAL A 174 8.29 13.18 -17.58
C VAL A 174 7.62 12.20 -16.63
N PRO A 175 6.31 12.33 -16.39
CA PRO A 175 5.56 11.43 -15.51
C PRO A 175 5.19 10.13 -16.23
N PHE A 176 5.20 9.03 -15.49
CA PHE A 176 4.50 7.79 -15.84
C PHE A 176 3.77 7.24 -14.62
N THR A 177 2.55 6.78 -14.83
CA THR A 177 1.68 6.29 -13.76
C THR A 177 2.01 4.84 -13.43
N VAL A 178 2.21 4.56 -12.14
CA VAL A 178 2.31 3.21 -11.58
C VAL A 178 1.08 2.96 -10.73
N SER A 179 0.41 1.83 -10.96
CA SER A 179 -0.76 1.42 -10.17
C SER A 179 -0.60 -0.03 -9.70
N VAL A 180 -1.26 -0.35 -8.59
CA VAL A 180 -1.27 -1.68 -7.99
C VAL A 180 -2.70 -2.22 -7.89
N ASN A 181 -2.85 -3.53 -7.97
CA ASN A 181 -4.10 -4.17 -7.57
C ASN A 181 -4.06 -4.42 -6.05
N ASP A 182 -4.35 -3.36 -5.30
CA ASP A 182 -4.36 -3.32 -3.85
C ASP A 182 -5.16 -4.50 -3.24
N ALA A 183 -6.36 -4.78 -3.76
CA ALA A 183 -7.22 -5.82 -3.21
C ALA A 183 -6.63 -7.22 -3.35
N ASP A 184 -6.19 -7.61 -4.55
CA ASP A 184 -5.63 -8.94 -4.80
C ASP A 184 -4.29 -9.16 -4.09
N GLN A 185 -3.42 -8.15 -4.11
CA GLN A 185 -2.13 -8.21 -3.41
C GLN A 185 -2.32 -8.35 -1.90
N THR A 186 -3.24 -7.57 -1.32
CA THR A 186 -3.55 -7.66 0.11
C THR A 186 -4.12 -9.03 0.47
N VAL A 187 -5.02 -9.59 -0.35
CA VAL A 187 -5.57 -10.94 -0.11
C VAL A 187 -4.48 -12.01 -0.20
N GLN A 188 -3.56 -11.92 -1.16
CA GLN A 188 -2.41 -12.85 -1.23
C GLN A 188 -1.51 -12.76 0.01
N ASN A 189 -1.24 -11.54 0.48
CA ASN A 189 -0.46 -11.29 1.69
C ASN A 189 -1.18 -11.85 2.93
N ILE A 190 -2.49 -11.62 3.06
CA ILE A 190 -3.32 -12.21 4.13
C ILE A 190 -3.21 -13.74 4.12
N ARG A 191 -3.36 -14.38 2.96
CA ARG A 191 -3.21 -15.85 2.83
C ARG A 191 -1.84 -16.35 3.32
N ALA A 192 -0.77 -15.61 3.04
CA ALA A 192 0.57 -15.95 3.51
C ALA A 192 0.68 -15.80 5.04
N GLN A 193 0.17 -14.71 5.60
CA GLN A 193 0.18 -14.48 7.05
C GLN A 193 -0.71 -15.46 7.83
N MET A 194 -1.83 -15.91 7.25
CA MET A 194 -2.73 -16.90 7.84
C MET A 194 -2.12 -18.31 7.92
N LYS A 195 -0.96 -18.56 7.33
CA LYS A 195 -0.18 -19.79 7.56
C LYS A 195 0.66 -19.74 8.85
N GLY A 196 0.80 -18.57 9.46
CA GLY A 196 1.56 -18.31 10.68
C GLY A 196 0.68 -18.27 11.94
N ALA A 197 1.19 -17.60 12.97
CA ALA A 197 0.53 -17.50 14.28
C ALA A 197 -0.81 -16.75 14.25
N GLY A 198 -1.03 -15.89 13.28
CA GLY A 198 -2.27 -15.10 13.14
C GLY A 198 -3.54 -15.94 13.03
N GLN A 199 -3.46 -17.18 12.51
CA GLN A 199 -4.60 -18.06 12.38
C GLN A 199 -5.19 -18.53 13.73
N PHE A 200 -4.43 -18.46 14.83
CA PHE A 200 -4.84 -18.96 16.15
C PHE A 200 -5.49 -17.91 17.05
N ALA A 201 -5.53 -16.65 16.62
CA ALA A 201 -6.24 -15.58 17.31
C ALA A 201 -7.51 -15.18 16.52
N TRP A 202 -8.54 -14.68 17.20
CA TRP A 202 -9.77 -14.28 16.51
C TRP A 202 -9.60 -13.01 15.66
N GLN A 203 -8.68 -12.11 16.05
CA GLN A 203 -8.53 -10.79 15.46
C GLN A 203 -8.08 -10.82 14.00
N ALA A 204 -7.04 -11.61 13.70
CA ALA A 204 -6.45 -11.58 12.36
C ALA A 204 -7.40 -12.19 11.30
N PRO A 205 -8.07 -13.34 11.52
CA PRO A 205 -9.09 -13.83 10.59
C PRO A 205 -10.29 -12.87 10.45
N ASP A 206 -10.73 -12.20 11.52
CA ASP A 206 -11.81 -11.21 11.43
C ASP A 206 -11.39 -9.99 10.61
N GLN A 207 -10.19 -9.46 10.82
CA GLN A 207 -9.64 -8.37 10.00
C GLN A 207 -9.53 -8.75 8.52
N ALA A 208 -9.11 -9.98 8.22
CA ALA A 208 -9.07 -10.51 6.87
C ALA A 208 -10.47 -10.56 6.23
N ALA A 209 -11.45 -11.05 6.97
CA ALA A 209 -12.84 -11.11 6.55
C ALA A 209 -13.42 -9.70 6.31
N GLN A 210 -13.18 -8.76 7.22
CA GLN A 210 -13.59 -7.36 7.09
C GLN A 210 -12.93 -6.67 5.88
N PHE A 211 -11.64 -6.93 5.62
CA PHE A 211 -10.97 -6.38 4.46
C PHE A 211 -11.68 -6.79 3.16
N CYS A 212 -11.95 -8.08 2.99
CA CYS A 212 -12.63 -8.60 1.81
C CYS A 212 -14.06 -8.06 1.68
N LEU A 213 -14.79 -7.95 2.79
CA LEU A 213 -16.12 -7.36 2.82
C LEU A 213 -16.10 -5.90 2.36
N ASN A 214 -15.18 -5.09 2.89
CA ASN A 214 -15.05 -3.68 2.55
C ASN A 214 -14.64 -3.46 1.08
N LYS A 215 -13.78 -4.32 0.55
CA LYS A 215 -13.36 -4.29 -0.85
C LYS A 215 -14.34 -5.02 -1.79
N LYS A 216 -15.36 -5.68 -1.26
CA LYS A 216 -16.34 -6.50 -2.00
C LYS A 216 -15.67 -7.55 -2.90
N THR A 217 -14.64 -8.19 -2.40
CA THR A 217 -13.85 -9.20 -3.10
C THR A 217 -13.71 -10.47 -2.26
N ASN A 218 -13.55 -11.62 -2.91
CA ASN A 218 -13.30 -12.92 -2.26
C ASN A 218 -14.25 -13.24 -1.08
N LEU A 219 -15.56 -12.92 -1.23
CA LEU A 219 -16.53 -13.01 -0.12
C LEU A 219 -16.69 -14.43 0.44
N ASP A 220 -16.58 -15.47 -0.39
CA ASP A 220 -16.61 -16.87 0.09
C ASP A 220 -15.40 -17.22 0.97
N GLU A 221 -14.23 -16.63 0.65
CA GLU A 221 -13.04 -16.79 1.49
C GLU A 221 -13.15 -15.96 2.76
N ALA A 222 -13.70 -14.76 2.67
CA ALA A 222 -14.01 -13.92 3.83
C ALA A 222 -14.93 -14.65 4.81
N LEU A 223 -15.93 -15.38 4.32
CA LEU A 223 -16.82 -16.18 5.15
C LEU A 223 -16.05 -17.28 5.91
N ARG A 224 -15.10 -17.97 5.24
CA ARG A 224 -14.25 -18.97 5.91
C ARG A 224 -13.35 -18.36 6.99
N TRP A 225 -12.81 -17.17 6.75
CA TRP A 225 -12.02 -16.44 7.75
C TRP A 225 -12.88 -15.98 8.93
N ALA A 226 -14.10 -15.49 8.68
CA ALA A 226 -15.04 -15.18 9.76
C ALA A 226 -15.38 -16.41 10.60
N ASP A 227 -15.60 -17.57 9.96
CA ASP A 227 -15.81 -18.85 10.66
C ASP A 227 -14.60 -19.26 11.49
N LEU A 228 -13.38 -19.12 10.96
CA LEU A 228 -12.14 -19.39 11.70
C LEU A 228 -11.99 -18.45 12.90
N SER A 229 -12.31 -17.18 12.74
CA SER A 229 -12.32 -16.21 13.84
C SER A 229 -13.27 -16.61 14.96
N ILE A 230 -14.50 -17.03 14.60
CA ILE A 230 -15.52 -17.48 15.55
C ILE A 230 -15.08 -18.79 16.25
N GLN A 231 -14.45 -19.72 15.53
CA GLN A 231 -13.90 -20.95 16.11
C GLN A 231 -12.81 -20.66 17.15
N ASN A 232 -11.98 -19.65 16.92
CA ASN A 232 -10.94 -19.26 17.87
C ASN A 232 -11.55 -18.60 19.12
N GLU A 233 -12.47 -17.66 18.95
CA GLU A 233 -13.20 -17.00 20.02
C GLU A 233 -14.48 -16.34 19.47
N GLU A 234 -15.65 -16.79 19.92
CA GLU A 234 -16.94 -16.23 19.51
C GLU A 234 -17.20 -14.88 20.17
N ARG A 235 -17.33 -13.84 19.37
CA ARG A 235 -17.49 -12.44 19.80
C ARG A 235 -18.54 -11.72 18.97
N PHE A 236 -19.02 -10.58 19.49
CA PHE A 236 -19.90 -9.69 18.73
C PHE A 236 -19.25 -9.26 17.40
N GLU A 237 -17.97 -8.89 17.42
CA GLU A 237 -17.23 -8.36 16.29
C GLU A 237 -17.23 -9.33 15.11
N ASN A 238 -16.82 -10.58 15.32
CA ASN A 238 -16.70 -11.55 14.22
C ASN A 238 -18.05 -12.14 13.79
N LEU A 239 -19.01 -12.24 14.70
CA LEU A 239 -20.39 -12.62 14.35
C LEU A 239 -21.07 -11.53 13.50
N SER A 240 -20.86 -10.24 13.83
CA SER A 240 -21.40 -9.13 13.02
C SER A 240 -20.73 -9.07 11.64
N THR A 241 -19.41 -9.28 11.56
CA THR A 241 -18.67 -9.41 10.30
C THR A 241 -19.25 -10.54 9.44
N LYS A 242 -19.45 -11.73 10.02
CA LYS A 242 -20.05 -12.88 9.31
C LYS A 242 -21.45 -12.57 8.80
N ALA A 243 -22.30 -11.94 9.63
CA ALA A 243 -23.66 -11.57 9.23
C ALA A 243 -23.65 -10.59 8.04
N ASP A 244 -22.73 -9.61 8.02
CA ASP A 244 -22.60 -8.67 6.90
C ASP A 244 -22.04 -9.33 5.62
N ILE A 245 -21.13 -10.29 5.74
CA ILE A 245 -20.67 -11.09 4.60
C ILE A 245 -21.82 -11.92 4.02
N LEU A 246 -22.61 -12.57 4.86
CA LEU A 246 -23.77 -13.36 4.44
C LEU A 246 -24.81 -12.50 3.72
N LYS A 247 -25.04 -11.26 4.19
CA LYS A 247 -25.89 -10.27 3.46
C LYS A 247 -25.29 -9.96 2.07
N ALA A 248 -23.97 -9.72 2.01
CA ALA A 248 -23.29 -9.42 0.74
C ALA A 248 -23.30 -10.62 -0.24
N LEU A 249 -23.36 -11.85 0.27
CA LEU A 249 -23.52 -13.09 -0.49
C LEU A 249 -25.01 -13.41 -0.84
N ASN A 250 -25.95 -12.51 -0.51
CA ASN A 250 -27.39 -12.70 -0.71
C ASN A 250 -27.96 -13.93 0.01
N ARG A 251 -27.52 -14.16 1.27
CA ARG A 251 -27.96 -15.25 2.17
C ARG A 251 -28.69 -14.65 3.40
N PRO A 252 -29.87 -14.04 3.24
CA PRO A 252 -30.49 -13.21 4.27
C PRO A 252 -30.93 -13.99 5.52
N ASP A 253 -31.39 -15.23 5.39
CA ASP A 253 -31.85 -16.02 6.55
C ASP A 253 -30.69 -16.39 7.48
N GLU A 254 -29.54 -16.79 6.87
CA GLU A 254 -28.34 -17.09 7.61
C GLU A 254 -27.73 -15.82 8.25
N ALA A 255 -27.75 -14.72 7.51
CA ALA A 255 -27.32 -13.43 8.02
C ALA A 255 -28.13 -13.01 9.25
N LYS A 256 -29.47 -13.16 9.19
CA LYS A 256 -30.35 -12.84 10.31
C LYS A 256 -30.04 -13.71 11.53
N LYS A 257 -29.94 -15.03 11.32
CA LYS A 257 -29.59 -15.97 12.41
C LYS A 257 -28.27 -15.61 13.08
N THR A 258 -27.23 -15.31 12.27
CA THR A 258 -25.90 -14.94 12.77
C THR A 258 -25.94 -13.58 13.49
N TRP A 259 -26.72 -12.63 12.99
CA TRP A 259 -26.92 -11.35 13.64
C TRP A 259 -27.62 -11.49 15.01
N ASP A 260 -28.65 -12.33 15.10
CA ASP A 260 -29.32 -12.61 16.37
C ASP A 260 -28.33 -13.19 17.41
N GLN A 261 -27.41 -14.07 16.99
CA GLN A 261 -26.31 -14.57 17.84
C GLN A 261 -25.33 -13.44 18.23
N ALA A 262 -24.98 -12.54 17.28
CA ALA A 262 -24.12 -11.41 17.58
C ALA A 262 -24.74 -10.51 18.67
N LEU A 263 -26.04 -10.27 18.59
CA LEU A 263 -26.75 -9.47 19.57
C LEU A 263 -26.68 -10.06 20.99
N GLU A 264 -26.64 -11.37 21.14
CA GLU A 264 -26.48 -12.02 22.45
C GLU A 264 -25.15 -11.73 23.12
N LYS A 265 -24.10 -11.51 22.31
CA LYS A 265 -22.72 -11.19 22.75
C LYS A 265 -22.47 -9.69 22.90
N ALA A 266 -23.35 -8.83 22.36
CA ALA A 266 -23.11 -7.40 22.26
C ALA A 266 -23.19 -6.68 23.61
N ALA A 267 -22.15 -5.89 23.92
CA ALA A 267 -22.26 -4.83 24.92
C ALA A 267 -22.67 -3.49 24.25
N ALA A 268 -23.24 -2.57 25.05
CA ALA A 268 -23.70 -1.27 24.55
C ALA A 268 -22.65 -0.50 23.74
N PRO A 269 -21.38 -0.39 24.18
CA PRO A 269 -20.34 0.31 23.41
C PRO A 269 -20.08 -0.32 22.03
N GLN A 270 -20.02 -1.66 21.95
CA GLN A 270 -19.74 -2.40 20.72
C GLN A 270 -20.85 -2.19 19.69
N LEU A 271 -22.11 -2.40 20.11
CA LEU A 271 -23.27 -2.24 19.23
C LEU A 271 -23.45 -0.78 18.76
N TYR A 272 -23.23 0.19 19.67
CA TYR A 272 -23.25 1.61 19.30
C TYR A 272 -22.14 1.95 18.30
N THR A 273 -20.91 1.44 18.50
CA THR A 273 -19.79 1.64 17.58
C THR A 273 -20.07 1.03 16.21
N TYR A 274 -20.69 -0.14 16.17
CA TYR A 274 -21.11 -0.76 14.90
C TYR A 274 -22.11 0.14 14.13
N GLY A 275 -23.12 0.70 14.82
CA GLY A 275 -24.03 1.66 14.20
C GLY A 275 -23.30 2.91 13.66
N ARG A 276 -22.28 3.38 14.37
CA ARG A 276 -21.42 4.49 13.89
C ARG A 276 -20.60 4.12 12.65
N GLN A 277 -20.10 2.89 12.57
CA GLN A 277 -19.40 2.40 11.38
C GLN A 277 -20.34 2.33 10.18
N GLN A 278 -21.57 1.87 10.36
CA GLN A 278 -22.60 1.88 9.30
C GLN A 278 -22.88 3.30 8.79
N GLN A 279 -22.94 4.30 9.67
CA GLN A 279 -23.08 5.71 9.27
C GLN A 279 -21.90 6.17 8.40
N ASN A 280 -20.66 5.88 8.82
CA ASN A 280 -19.45 6.22 8.06
C ASN A 280 -19.42 5.55 6.68
N GLN A 281 -20.02 4.35 6.55
CA GLN A 281 -20.19 3.63 5.30
C GLN A 281 -21.39 4.13 4.47
N LYS A 282 -22.04 5.23 4.86
CA LYS A 282 -23.24 5.81 4.24
C LYS A 282 -24.47 4.89 4.25
N LYS A 283 -24.53 3.96 5.20
CA LYS A 283 -25.67 3.06 5.46
C LYS A 283 -26.58 3.64 6.55
N GLY A 284 -27.12 4.83 6.31
CA GLY A 284 -27.82 5.61 7.34
C GLY A 284 -29.06 4.90 7.92
N SER A 285 -29.89 4.27 7.09
CA SER A 285 -31.06 3.52 7.54
C SER A 285 -30.71 2.32 8.42
N GLU A 286 -29.69 1.54 8.02
CA GLU A 286 -29.21 0.40 8.81
C GLU A 286 -28.65 0.85 10.16
N ALA A 287 -27.90 1.97 10.17
CA ALA A 287 -27.39 2.56 11.40
C ALA A 287 -28.51 2.96 12.37
N ILE A 288 -29.59 3.54 11.88
CA ILE A 288 -30.74 3.91 12.72
C ILE A 288 -31.41 2.67 13.33
N GLU A 289 -31.57 1.58 12.56
CA GLU A 289 -32.09 0.32 13.11
C GLU A 289 -31.15 -0.25 14.20
N THR A 290 -29.84 -0.17 13.98
CA THR A 290 -28.86 -0.55 15.01
C THR A 290 -28.98 0.33 16.26
N PHE A 291 -29.14 1.64 16.14
CA PHE A 291 -29.34 2.52 17.30
C PHE A 291 -30.68 2.26 18.01
N LYS A 292 -31.74 1.89 17.30
CA LYS A 292 -33.01 1.44 17.94
C LYS A 292 -32.74 0.16 18.77
N GLU A 293 -31.97 -0.77 18.28
CA GLU A 293 -31.63 -1.97 19.04
C GLU A 293 -30.76 -1.67 20.28
N VAL A 294 -29.77 -0.74 20.16
CA VAL A 294 -29.01 -0.24 21.33
C VAL A 294 -29.97 0.38 22.37
N ALA A 295 -30.85 1.28 21.94
CA ALA A 295 -31.80 1.96 22.83
C ALA A 295 -32.75 0.97 23.52
N LYS A 296 -33.18 -0.08 22.84
CA LYS A 296 -34.06 -1.14 23.36
C LYS A 296 -33.35 -2.01 24.40
N ARG A 297 -32.15 -2.49 24.09
CA ARG A 297 -31.40 -3.43 24.94
C ARG A 297 -30.70 -2.75 26.11
N PHE A 298 -30.26 -1.53 25.91
CA PHE A 298 -29.46 -0.76 26.86
C PHE A 298 -30.10 0.65 27.06
N PRO A 299 -31.31 0.75 27.59
CA PRO A 299 -32.06 2.02 27.66
C PRO A 299 -31.41 3.08 28.54
N GLN A 300 -30.44 2.69 29.37
CA GLN A 300 -29.74 3.57 30.30
C GLN A 300 -28.24 3.64 29.98
N GLY A 301 -27.55 4.64 30.58
CA GLY A 301 -26.14 4.86 30.41
C GLY A 301 -25.81 5.61 29.11
N VAL A 302 -24.52 5.95 28.95
CA VAL A 302 -24.04 6.85 27.89
C VAL A 302 -24.48 6.41 26.49
N PHE A 303 -24.23 5.14 26.13
CA PHE A 303 -24.51 4.64 24.79
C PHE A 303 -25.99 4.45 24.50
N GLY A 304 -26.76 4.09 25.51
CA GLY A 304 -28.25 4.02 25.42
C GLY A 304 -28.86 5.37 25.13
N TYR A 305 -28.53 6.38 25.92
CA TYR A 305 -29.00 7.76 25.72
C TYR A 305 -28.49 8.34 24.38
N LEU A 306 -27.23 8.09 23.99
CA LEU A 306 -26.74 8.51 22.67
C LEU A 306 -27.48 7.85 21.51
N ALA A 307 -27.84 6.58 21.65
CA ALA A 307 -28.63 5.87 20.64
C ALA A 307 -30.05 6.45 20.52
N GLN A 308 -30.73 6.72 21.67
CA GLN A 308 -32.02 7.38 21.69
C GLN A 308 -31.97 8.77 21.05
N ALA A 309 -30.93 9.56 21.36
CA ALA A 309 -30.73 10.86 20.76
C ALA A 309 -30.58 10.78 19.22
N ARG A 310 -29.83 9.78 18.70
CA ARG A 310 -29.67 9.58 17.26
C ARG A 310 -30.95 9.17 16.57
N VAL A 311 -31.73 8.25 17.17
CA VAL A 311 -33.02 7.81 16.64
C VAL A 311 -34.01 8.99 16.57
N LYS A 312 -34.12 9.79 17.65
CA LYS A 312 -35.00 10.97 17.70
C LYS A 312 -34.54 12.05 16.72
N SER A 313 -33.24 12.31 16.63
CA SER A 313 -32.67 13.28 15.68
C SER A 313 -32.99 12.92 14.23
N ALA A 314 -32.87 11.65 13.86
CA ALA A 314 -33.24 11.17 12.53
C ALA A 314 -34.73 11.34 12.22
N ALA A 315 -35.59 11.28 13.26
CA ALA A 315 -37.04 11.53 13.14
C ALA A 315 -37.42 13.02 13.19
N GLY A 316 -36.46 13.94 13.35
CA GLY A 316 -36.67 15.38 13.46
C GLY A 316 -37.09 15.84 14.85
N ASP A 317 -37.16 14.96 15.84
CA ASP A 317 -37.40 15.30 17.24
C ASP A 317 -36.12 15.80 17.91
N PHE A 318 -35.70 17.01 17.56
CA PHE A 318 -34.48 17.63 18.10
C PHE A 318 -34.59 17.95 19.60
N ALA A 319 -35.80 18.23 20.12
CA ALA A 319 -35.99 18.51 21.52
C ALA A 319 -35.84 17.25 22.39
N GLY A 320 -36.46 16.14 21.98
CA GLY A 320 -36.27 14.85 22.62
C GLY A 320 -34.84 14.33 22.50
N ALA A 321 -34.19 14.49 21.33
CA ALA A 321 -32.79 14.13 21.09
C ALA A 321 -31.85 14.95 22.00
N LEU A 322 -32.10 16.24 22.18
CA LEU A 322 -31.33 17.11 23.07
C LEU A 322 -31.39 16.66 24.52
N ASN A 323 -32.59 16.28 24.99
CA ASN A 323 -32.77 15.77 26.35
C ASN A 323 -31.93 14.49 26.57
N ASP A 324 -31.98 13.53 25.61
CA ASP A 324 -31.23 12.28 25.72
C ASP A 324 -29.70 12.53 25.64
N ALA A 325 -29.25 13.46 24.78
CA ALA A 325 -27.83 13.82 24.69
C ALA A 325 -27.31 14.44 26.01
N LYS A 326 -28.12 15.25 26.71
CA LYS A 326 -27.77 15.77 28.04
C LYS A 326 -27.71 14.67 29.10
N GLN A 327 -28.60 13.67 29.05
CA GLN A 327 -28.52 12.50 29.94
C GLN A 327 -27.24 11.66 29.64
N ALA A 328 -26.89 11.48 28.36
CA ALA A 328 -25.64 10.83 27.97
C ALA A 328 -24.44 11.60 28.52
N GLN A 329 -24.42 12.93 28.44
CA GLN A 329 -23.36 13.77 28.96
C GLN A 329 -23.19 13.64 30.47
N ALA A 330 -24.35 13.65 31.20
CA ALA A 330 -24.36 13.48 32.66
C ALA A 330 -23.83 12.09 33.09
N ALA A 331 -24.08 11.03 32.27
CA ALA A 331 -23.63 9.68 32.53
C ALA A 331 -22.21 9.41 32.05
N ALA A 332 -21.54 10.35 31.32
CA ALA A 332 -20.24 10.16 30.76
C ALA A 332 -19.12 10.13 31.81
N PRO A 333 -18.25 9.09 31.85
CA PRO A 333 -17.28 8.90 32.91
C PRO A 333 -16.05 9.81 32.81
N SER A 334 -15.82 10.47 31.66
CA SER A 334 -14.63 11.31 31.45
C SER A 334 -14.96 12.65 30.82
N GLU A 335 -14.15 13.66 31.10
CA GLU A 335 -14.30 15.00 30.52
C GLU A 335 -14.19 14.99 29.00
N GLY A 336 -13.31 14.15 28.44
CA GLY A 336 -13.20 14.00 26.97
C GLY A 336 -14.48 13.49 26.33
N GLN A 337 -15.17 12.53 26.96
CA GLN A 337 -16.48 12.06 26.50
C GLN A 337 -17.57 13.13 26.66
N LYS A 338 -17.59 13.86 27.77
CA LYS A 338 -18.53 14.97 27.97
C LYS A 338 -18.34 16.05 26.89
N GLN A 339 -17.11 16.36 26.54
CA GLN A 339 -16.75 17.32 25.49
C GLN A 339 -17.20 16.86 24.10
N ALA A 340 -16.98 15.58 23.78
CA ALA A 340 -17.46 14.99 22.52
C ALA A 340 -18.99 15.02 22.42
N ILE A 341 -19.70 14.77 23.51
CA ILE A 341 -21.17 14.84 23.56
C ILE A 341 -21.64 16.29 23.49
N GLN A 342 -20.92 17.26 24.04
CA GLN A 342 -21.24 18.68 23.92
C GLN A 342 -21.38 19.12 22.47
N GLY A 343 -20.48 18.67 21.58
CA GLY A 343 -20.58 18.93 20.15
C GLY A 343 -21.86 18.39 19.50
N LEU A 344 -22.39 17.28 20.00
CA LEU A 344 -23.73 16.79 19.56
C LEU A 344 -24.86 17.63 20.10
N ILE A 345 -24.78 18.07 21.37
CA ILE A 345 -25.74 18.97 22.00
C ILE A 345 -25.85 20.28 21.23
N ASP A 346 -24.72 20.89 20.86
CA ASP A 346 -24.68 22.15 20.11
C ASP A 346 -25.38 22.02 18.76
N ARG A 347 -25.14 20.91 18.05
CA ARG A 347 -25.81 20.61 16.77
C ARG A 347 -27.32 20.43 16.95
N LEU A 348 -27.75 19.72 18.00
CA LEU A 348 -29.18 19.51 18.29
C LEU A 348 -29.88 20.83 18.69
N GLN A 349 -29.22 21.73 19.41
CA GLN A 349 -29.71 23.08 19.71
C GLN A 349 -29.92 23.90 18.44
N ALA A 350 -29.02 23.74 17.46
CA ALA A 350 -29.13 24.32 16.13
C ALA A 350 -30.12 23.58 15.21
N LYS A 351 -30.89 22.61 15.73
CA LYS A 351 -31.84 21.74 14.99
C LYS A 351 -31.17 21.02 13.80
N GLN A 352 -29.91 20.61 13.97
CA GLN A 352 -29.18 19.85 12.98
C GLN A 352 -29.23 18.36 13.33
N ASP A 353 -29.43 17.53 12.30
CA ASP A 353 -29.40 16.08 12.47
C ASP A 353 -27.95 15.61 12.79
N ILE A 354 -27.81 14.96 13.96
CA ILE A 354 -26.50 14.44 14.42
C ILE A 354 -26.07 13.14 13.73
N ASN A 355 -26.84 12.65 12.79
CA ASN A 355 -26.53 11.47 11.98
C ASN A 355 -25.88 11.82 10.64
N LYS A 356 -25.83 13.09 10.28
CA LYS A 356 -25.25 13.61 9.03
C LYS A 356 -23.80 14.08 9.22
#